data_4e556c3e16b428183264e2e392456d00
#
_entry.id   4e556c3e16b428183264e2e392456d00
#
_cell.length_a   1.000
_cell.length_b   1.000
_cell.length_c   1.000
_cell.angle_alpha   90.00
_cell.angle_beta   90.00
_cell.angle_gamma   90.00
#
_symmetry.space_group_name_H-M   'P 1'
#
loop_
_entity.id
_entity.type
_entity.pdbx_description
1 polymer ?
#
loop_
_entity_poly.entity_id
_entity_poly.type
_entity_poly.pdbx_seq_one_letter_code
_entity_poly.pdbx_strand_id
1 'polypeptide(L)'
;MRGTDVFIEQLFTLKKLDDFVPSDHPLRPIRERVNAALVRLNGLFEKMYEPGWKGGRPSIAPEKLARAMLLQVFYSIRSERQLMEQVQYNLLFRWFIGLSMDDAVWVPTVFTKNRQRLIEHDVVVALFNEIVAMAEAEGWLSNEHFSVDGTLIQAWAGHKSFVRKDDQDGDGSNFRGQPRSNDTHASQTDPDARLYRKGKTASELRYMGHTLADNRNGLIVNARASLADGHAEREAAKAMIHDACQANPGANITLGADKGYDAAEFIEALQAMDVLPHVAQNTSNRRSAVPDAVVASAGYAISQTKRKLIEQGFGWAKLIGSIRQVMVRGLAKVDQMFVLNMAAYNLVRMRTLGKLRLEAAQMG
;
A
#
# COMPACT_ATOMS: atom_id res chain seq x y z
N MET A 1 -18.00 -42.21 17.24
CA MET A 1 -16.88 -43.16 17.41
C MET A 1 -15.60 -42.38 17.42
N ARG A 2 -14.73 -42.54 18.43
CA ARG A 2 -13.43 -41.83 18.50
C ARG A 2 -12.50 -42.43 17.45
N GLY A 3 -11.87 -41.59 16.61
CA GLY A 3 -10.81 -42.02 15.70
C GLY A 3 -9.55 -42.43 16.46
N THR A 4 -8.75 -43.32 15.89
CA THR A 4 -7.45 -43.71 16.42
C THR A 4 -6.39 -42.72 16.06
N ASP A 5 -5.55 -42.32 17.02
CA ASP A 5 -4.38 -41.45 16.82
C ASP A 5 -3.21 -42.31 16.33
N VAL A 6 -3.05 -42.39 15.01
CA VAL A 6 -1.98 -43.18 14.36
C VAL A 6 -1.13 -42.25 13.48
N PHE A 7 0.18 -42.24 13.70
CA PHE A 7 1.13 -41.55 12.88
C PHE A 7 1.66 -42.48 11.78
N ILE A 8 1.53 -42.03 10.53
CA ILE A 8 2.13 -42.71 9.37
C ILE A 8 3.16 -41.77 8.77
N GLU A 9 4.43 -42.09 8.90
CA GLU A 9 5.51 -41.42 8.22
C GLU A 9 5.59 -41.88 6.75
N GLN A 10 5.20 -41.00 5.83
CA GLN A 10 5.35 -41.27 4.40
C GLN A 10 6.67 -40.69 3.90
N LEU A 11 7.51 -41.55 3.35
CA LEU A 11 8.81 -41.15 2.81
C LEU A 11 8.70 -40.42 1.45
N PHE A 12 7.62 -40.66 0.70
CA PHE A 12 7.39 -40.10 -0.62
C PHE A 12 5.95 -39.63 -0.83
N THR A 13 5.78 -38.54 -1.59
CA THR A 13 4.46 -38.11 -2.11
C THR A 13 4.54 -37.92 -3.62
N LEU A 14 3.51 -38.36 -4.34
CA LEU A 14 3.35 -38.16 -5.79
C LEU A 14 2.43 -36.96 -6.12
N LYS A 15 1.95 -36.22 -5.10
CA LYS A 15 1.06 -35.07 -5.30
C LYS A 15 1.85 -33.81 -5.61
N LYS A 16 1.34 -33.00 -6.55
CA LYS A 16 1.84 -31.66 -6.81
C LYS A 16 1.41 -30.71 -5.70
N LEU A 17 2.16 -29.62 -5.46
CA LEU A 17 1.76 -28.58 -4.50
C LEU A 17 0.39 -27.98 -4.82
N ASP A 18 0.03 -27.92 -6.10
CA ASP A 18 -1.29 -27.42 -6.52
C ASP A 18 -2.45 -28.28 -6.00
N ASP A 19 -2.25 -29.59 -5.84
CA ASP A 19 -3.26 -30.53 -5.34
C ASP A 19 -3.54 -30.39 -3.83
N PHE A 20 -2.63 -29.74 -3.09
CA PHE A 20 -2.80 -29.45 -1.66
C PHE A 20 -3.60 -28.18 -1.39
N VAL A 21 -3.74 -27.30 -2.42
CA VAL A 21 -4.48 -26.05 -2.27
C VAL A 21 -5.91 -26.25 -2.77
N PRO A 22 -6.95 -26.03 -1.96
CA PRO A 22 -8.34 -26.17 -2.39
C PRO A 22 -8.62 -25.35 -3.67
N SER A 23 -9.47 -25.90 -4.53
CA SER A 23 -9.80 -25.25 -5.83
C SER A 23 -10.48 -23.89 -5.67
N ASP A 24 -11.20 -23.69 -4.57
CA ASP A 24 -11.89 -22.46 -4.19
C ASP A 24 -11.06 -21.53 -3.29
N HIS A 25 -9.79 -21.88 -3.03
CA HIS A 25 -8.94 -21.11 -2.12
C HIS A 25 -8.76 -19.66 -2.61
N PRO A 26 -8.96 -18.64 -1.75
CA PRO A 26 -8.94 -17.22 -2.11
C PRO A 26 -7.66 -16.72 -2.80
N LEU A 27 -6.52 -17.36 -2.58
CA LEU A 27 -5.26 -16.99 -3.21
C LEU A 27 -5.12 -17.48 -4.66
N ARG A 28 -5.95 -18.40 -5.17
CA ARG A 28 -5.85 -18.87 -6.56
C ARG A 28 -6.05 -17.73 -7.57
N PRO A 29 -7.18 -17.03 -7.58
CA PRO A 29 -7.38 -15.93 -8.53
C PRO A 29 -6.43 -14.74 -8.26
N ILE A 30 -5.98 -14.54 -7.03
CA ILE A 30 -4.96 -13.54 -6.72
C ILE A 30 -3.62 -13.93 -7.35
N ARG A 31 -3.18 -15.19 -7.19
CA ARG A 31 -1.93 -15.69 -7.78
C ARG A 31 -1.91 -15.58 -9.30
N GLU A 32 -3.02 -15.88 -9.94
CA GLU A 32 -3.18 -15.74 -11.41
C GLU A 32 -2.94 -14.28 -11.85
N ARG A 33 -3.60 -13.31 -11.19
CA ARG A 33 -3.42 -11.87 -11.47
C ARG A 33 -2.00 -11.41 -11.19
N VAL A 34 -1.42 -11.82 -10.07
CA VAL A 34 -0.02 -11.50 -9.73
C VAL A 34 0.92 -12.06 -10.78
N ASN A 35 0.74 -13.31 -11.21
CA ASN A 35 1.57 -13.90 -12.26
C ASN A 35 1.46 -13.13 -13.58
N ALA A 36 0.24 -12.76 -13.99
CA ALA A 36 0.01 -11.97 -15.20
C ALA A 36 0.69 -10.58 -15.12
N ALA A 37 0.62 -9.91 -13.97
CA ALA A 37 1.32 -8.64 -13.74
C ALA A 37 2.85 -8.82 -13.82
N LEU A 38 3.40 -9.83 -13.15
CA LEU A 38 4.84 -10.09 -13.12
C LEU A 38 5.42 -10.43 -14.51
N VAL A 39 4.66 -11.13 -15.35
CA VAL A 39 5.05 -11.38 -16.77
C VAL A 39 5.22 -10.06 -17.53
N ARG A 40 4.35 -9.07 -17.32
CA ARG A 40 4.45 -7.76 -17.98
C ARG A 40 5.65 -6.95 -17.50
N LEU A 41 6.15 -7.23 -16.28
CA LEU A 41 7.33 -6.59 -15.70
C LEU A 41 8.66 -7.25 -16.13
N ASN A 42 8.66 -8.27 -16.98
CA ASN A 42 9.89 -8.98 -17.37
C ASN A 42 10.98 -8.03 -17.90
N GLY A 43 10.62 -7.07 -18.75
CA GLY A 43 11.57 -6.08 -19.27
C GLY A 43 12.19 -5.16 -18.21
N LEU A 44 11.48 -4.92 -17.09
CA LEU A 44 12.02 -4.22 -15.92
C LEU A 44 13.01 -5.14 -15.18
N PHE A 45 12.64 -6.40 -14.97
CA PHE A 45 13.49 -7.38 -14.29
C PHE A 45 14.81 -7.61 -15.02
N GLU A 46 14.80 -7.71 -16.34
CA GLU A 46 16.02 -7.87 -17.14
C GLU A 46 17.01 -6.74 -16.92
N LYS A 47 16.55 -5.50 -16.76
CA LYS A 47 17.39 -4.32 -16.51
C LYS A 47 17.98 -4.27 -15.09
N MET A 48 17.45 -5.04 -14.16
CA MET A 48 17.88 -5.05 -12.74
C MET A 48 19.14 -5.88 -12.52
N TYR A 49 19.54 -6.72 -13.46
CA TYR A 49 20.61 -7.69 -13.29
C TYR A 49 21.67 -7.55 -14.38
N GLU A 50 22.91 -7.83 -13.99
CA GLU A 50 24.00 -7.93 -14.96
C GLU A 50 23.75 -9.08 -15.94
N PRO A 51 24.16 -8.93 -17.21
CA PRO A 51 24.04 -9.99 -18.20
C PRO A 51 24.72 -11.30 -17.75
N GLY A 52 24.10 -12.44 -18.02
CA GLY A 52 24.55 -13.75 -17.56
C GLY A 52 25.97 -14.13 -18.02
N TRP A 53 26.47 -13.55 -19.11
CA TRP A 53 27.86 -13.79 -19.60
C TRP A 53 28.95 -13.23 -18.67
N LYS A 54 28.63 -12.28 -17.76
CA LYS A 54 29.56 -11.79 -16.75
C LYS A 54 29.77 -12.77 -15.59
N GLY A 55 29.01 -13.86 -15.55
CA GLY A 55 29.08 -14.88 -14.50
C GLY A 55 28.49 -14.41 -13.17
N GLY A 56 28.52 -15.28 -12.18
CA GLY A 56 28.04 -15.04 -10.83
C GLY A 56 26.97 -16.04 -10.40
N ARG A 57 26.72 -16.12 -9.08
CA ARG A 57 25.65 -16.97 -8.54
C ARG A 57 24.29 -16.35 -8.88
N PRO A 58 23.33 -17.11 -9.44
CA PRO A 58 21.97 -16.62 -9.67
C PRO A 58 21.35 -16.08 -8.38
N SER A 59 20.72 -14.90 -8.48
CA SER A 59 19.99 -14.32 -7.36
C SER A 59 18.60 -14.97 -7.22
N ILE A 60 17.87 -14.61 -6.16
CA ILE A 60 16.45 -14.97 -6.07
C ILE A 60 15.72 -14.29 -7.21
N ALA A 61 14.86 -15.03 -7.94
CA ALA A 61 14.03 -14.45 -8.98
C ALA A 61 13.13 -13.35 -8.40
N PRO A 62 13.07 -12.15 -9.03
CA PRO A 62 12.28 -11.01 -8.54
C PRO A 62 10.80 -11.34 -8.40
N GLU A 63 10.26 -12.21 -9.25
CA GLU A 63 8.89 -12.70 -9.19
C GLU A 63 8.61 -13.48 -7.89
N LYS A 64 9.55 -14.34 -7.47
CA LYS A 64 9.44 -15.08 -6.21
C LYS A 64 9.47 -14.13 -5.00
N LEU A 65 10.33 -13.10 -5.06
CA LEU A 65 10.41 -12.06 -4.02
C LEU A 65 9.11 -11.27 -3.93
N ALA A 66 8.57 -10.80 -5.05
CA ALA A 66 7.32 -10.03 -5.09
C ALA A 66 6.15 -10.84 -4.52
N ARG A 67 6.02 -12.12 -4.87
CA ARG A 67 5.00 -13.01 -4.30
C ARG A 67 5.20 -13.22 -2.78
N ALA A 68 6.44 -13.38 -2.33
CA ALA A 68 6.75 -13.52 -0.90
C ALA A 68 6.42 -12.25 -0.11
N MET A 69 6.69 -11.06 -0.67
CA MET A 69 6.31 -9.77 -0.07
C MET A 69 4.79 -9.62 0.02
N LEU A 70 4.03 -10.03 -0.98
CA LEU A 70 2.56 -10.03 -0.92
C LEU A 70 2.03 -10.96 0.17
N LEU A 71 2.64 -12.14 0.39
CA LEU A 71 2.27 -13.03 1.50
C LEU A 71 2.49 -12.37 2.86
N GLN A 72 3.54 -11.55 3.04
CA GLN A 72 3.73 -10.78 4.27
C GLN A 72 2.51 -9.89 4.55
N VAL A 73 1.98 -9.23 3.51
CA VAL A 73 0.81 -8.37 3.64
C VAL A 73 -0.45 -9.19 3.90
N PHE A 74 -0.75 -10.22 3.09
CA PHE A 74 -1.98 -11.01 3.21
C PHE A 74 -2.12 -11.77 4.54
N TYR A 75 -0.99 -12.16 5.15
CA TYR A 75 -0.96 -12.94 6.38
C TYR A 75 -0.42 -12.17 7.59
N SER A 76 -0.32 -10.84 7.49
CA SER A 76 0.13 -9.97 8.58
C SER A 76 1.52 -10.34 9.14
N ILE A 77 2.41 -10.87 8.30
CA ILE A 77 3.74 -11.33 8.70
C ILE A 77 4.69 -10.12 8.70
N ARG A 78 5.01 -9.63 9.88
CA ARG A 78 5.82 -8.41 10.02
C ARG A 78 7.32 -8.65 9.91
N SER A 79 7.79 -9.86 10.21
CA SER A 79 9.20 -10.24 10.28
C SER A 79 9.61 -11.10 9.09
N GLU A 80 10.72 -10.76 8.43
CA GLU A 80 11.29 -11.57 7.36
C GLU A 80 11.74 -12.95 7.86
N ARG A 81 12.23 -13.03 9.10
CA ARG A 81 12.56 -14.31 9.74
C ARG A 81 11.33 -15.20 9.84
N GLN A 82 10.21 -14.66 10.32
CA GLN A 82 8.95 -15.39 10.42
C GLN A 82 8.43 -15.79 9.04
N LEU A 83 8.59 -14.93 8.02
CA LEU A 83 8.22 -15.29 6.64
C LEU A 83 9.05 -16.49 6.15
N MET A 84 10.37 -16.47 6.33
CA MET A 84 11.23 -17.59 5.91
C MET A 84 10.88 -18.87 6.65
N GLU A 85 10.60 -18.79 7.94
CA GLU A 85 10.14 -19.91 8.75
C GLU A 85 8.82 -20.48 8.22
N GLN A 86 7.83 -19.63 7.95
CA GLN A 86 6.57 -20.07 7.33
C GLN A 86 6.79 -20.72 5.96
N VAL A 87 7.62 -20.13 5.11
CA VAL A 87 7.94 -20.70 3.79
C VAL A 87 8.63 -22.07 3.90
N GLN A 88 9.32 -22.35 5.01
CA GLN A 88 10.01 -23.63 5.22
C GLN A 88 9.05 -24.81 5.24
N TYR A 89 7.90 -24.68 5.87
CA TYR A 89 6.96 -25.80 6.10
C TYR A 89 5.53 -25.54 5.61
N ASN A 90 5.16 -24.32 5.24
CA ASN A 90 3.81 -24.01 4.77
C ASN A 90 3.68 -24.25 3.26
N LEU A 91 2.98 -25.32 2.88
CA LEU A 91 2.80 -25.71 1.48
C LEU A 91 2.06 -24.64 0.65
N LEU A 92 1.08 -23.95 1.24
CA LEU A 92 0.37 -22.84 0.60
C LEU A 92 1.32 -21.68 0.23
N PHE A 93 2.26 -21.36 1.13
CA PHE A 93 3.23 -20.32 0.87
C PHE A 93 4.21 -20.72 -0.22
N ARG A 94 4.72 -21.95 -0.17
CA ARG A 94 5.58 -22.49 -1.23
C ARG A 94 4.90 -22.47 -2.58
N TRP A 95 3.65 -22.94 -2.62
CA TRP A 95 2.83 -22.91 -3.83
C TRP A 95 2.64 -21.48 -4.36
N PHE A 96 2.27 -20.52 -3.51
CA PHE A 96 2.03 -19.14 -3.93
C PHE A 96 3.30 -18.48 -4.48
N ILE A 97 4.45 -18.69 -3.83
CA ILE A 97 5.75 -18.16 -4.25
C ILE A 97 6.24 -18.83 -5.54
N GLY A 98 5.93 -20.10 -5.74
CA GLY A 98 6.45 -20.94 -6.82
C GLY A 98 7.75 -21.64 -6.43
N LEU A 99 7.84 -22.13 -5.19
CA LEU A 99 8.88 -23.03 -4.71
C LEU A 99 8.39 -24.46 -4.78
N SER A 100 9.27 -25.41 -5.15
CA SER A 100 9.00 -26.84 -5.03
C SER A 100 9.12 -27.32 -3.58
N MET A 101 8.76 -28.58 -3.33
CA MET A 101 8.92 -29.19 -1.99
C MET A 101 10.37 -29.21 -1.52
N ASP A 102 11.30 -29.44 -2.45
CA ASP A 102 12.73 -29.60 -2.16
C ASP A 102 13.54 -28.32 -2.30
N ASP A 103 12.93 -27.21 -2.80
CA ASP A 103 13.63 -25.95 -2.93
C ASP A 103 14.07 -25.43 -1.55
N ALA A 104 15.34 -25.06 -1.43
CA ALA A 104 15.85 -24.42 -0.23
C ALA A 104 15.22 -23.03 -0.03
N VAL A 105 14.82 -22.73 1.20
CA VAL A 105 14.30 -21.41 1.57
C VAL A 105 15.48 -20.45 1.81
N TRP A 106 15.30 -19.21 1.46
CA TRP A 106 16.29 -18.15 1.62
C TRP A 106 16.52 -17.81 3.09
N VAL A 107 17.74 -17.36 3.40
CA VAL A 107 17.98 -16.76 4.72
C VAL A 107 17.51 -15.30 4.73
N PRO A 108 17.06 -14.74 5.88
CA PRO A 108 16.50 -13.40 5.96
C PRO A 108 17.38 -12.30 5.39
N THR A 109 18.70 -12.36 5.62
CA THR A 109 19.66 -11.37 5.10
C THR A 109 19.75 -11.35 3.57
N VAL A 110 19.64 -12.50 2.92
CA VAL A 110 19.59 -12.60 1.44
C VAL A 110 18.27 -12.02 0.93
N PHE A 111 17.16 -12.34 1.59
CA PHE A 111 15.86 -11.78 1.25
C PHE A 111 15.88 -10.25 1.35
N THR A 112 16.37 -9.69 2.48
CA THR A 112 16.48 -8.24 2.69
C THR A 112 17.26 -7.55 1.58
N LYS A 113 18.45 -8.08 1.21
CA LYS A 113 19.28 -7.49 0.14
C LYS A 113 18.59 -7.50 -1.22
N ASN A 114 17.92 -8.60 -1.56
CA ASN A 114 17.21 -8.69 -2.83
C ASN A 114 15.94 -7.83 -2.84
N ARG A 115 15.22 -7.73 -1.72
CA ARG A 115 14.10 -6.78 -1.59
C ARG A 115 14.56 -5.34 -1.78
N GLN A 116 15.72 -4.96 -1.24
CA GLN A 116 16.28 -3.62 -1.42
C GLN A 116 16.47 -3.29 -2.91
N ARG A 117 16.91 -4.25 -3.71
CA ARG A 117 17.01 -4.09 -5.17
C ARG A 117 15.66 -3.83 -5.84
N LEU A 118 14.59 -4.53 -5.41
CA LEU A 118 13.24 -4.26 -5.91
C LEU A 118 12.79 -2.82 -5.62
N ILE A 119 13.15 -2.29 -4.44
CA ILE A 119 12.85 -0.91 -4.04
C ILE A 119 13.62 0.08 -4.94
N GLU A 120 14.91 -0.14 -5.14
CA GLU A 120 15.78 0.72 -5.95
C GLU A 120 15.38 0.83 -7.43
N HIS A 121 14.64 -0.17 -7.92
CA HIS A 121 14.12 -0.21 -9.29
C HIS A 121 12.60 -0.01 -9.37
N ASP A 122 11.96 0.52 -8.34
CA ASP A 122 10.52 0.83 -8.28
C ASP A 122 9.58 -0.33 -8.68
N VAL A 123 10.02 -1.57 -8.48
CA VAL A 123 9.26 -2.77 -8.87
C VAL A 123 7.89 -2.84 -8.20
N VAL A 124 7.79 -2.39 -6.96
CA VAL A 124 6.51 -2.40 -6.22
C VAL A 124 5.52 -1.41 -6.83
N VAL A 125 6.00 -0.23 -7.22
CA VAL A 125 5.18 0.78 -7.92
C VAL A 125 4.73 0.25 -9.28
N ALA A 126 5.65 -0.35 -10.04
CA ALA A 126 5.33 -0.97 -11.31
C ALA A 126 4.30 -2.10 -11.18
N LEU A 127 4.43 -2.96 -10.16
CA LEU A 127 3.44 -4.02 -9.87
C LEU A 127 2.07 -3.42 -9.51
N PHE A 128 2.05 -2.36 -8.70
CA PHE A 128 0.80 -1.66 -8.36
C PHE A 128 0.13 -1.11 -9.63
N ASN A 129 0.88 -0.45 -10.50
CA ASN A 129 0.36 0.11 -11.75
C ASN A 129 -0.20 -0.97 -12.69
N GLU A 130 0.47 -2.13 -12.81
CA GLU A 130 -0.05 -3.27 -13.57
C GLU A 130 -1.37 -3.81 -13.01
N ILE A 131 -1.52 -3.86 -11.68
CA ILE A 131 -2.78 -4.26 -11.03
C ILE A 131 -3.88 -3.24 -11.31
N VAL A 132 -3.59 -1.94 -11.30
CA VAL A 132 -4.54 -0.88 -11.66
C VAL A 132 -4.95 -1.00 -13.14
N ALA A 133 -3.99 -1.19 -14.04
CA ALA A 133 -4.28 -1.41 -15.47
C ALA A 133 -5.15 -2.64 -15.73
N MET A 134 -4.97 -3.72 -14.96
CA MET A 134 -5.88 -4.88 -15.02
C MET A 134 -7.29 -4.52 -14.58
N ALA A 135 -7.44 -3.74 -13.50
CA ALA A 135 -8.75 -3.30 -13.02
C ALA A 135 -9.46 -2.42 -14.04
N GLU A 136 -8.71 -1.57 -14.74
CA GLU A 136 -9.21 -0.74 -15.82
C GLU A 136 -9.69 -1.60 -17.01
N ALA A 137 -8.86 -2.54 -17.46
CA ALA A 137 -9.19 -3.45 -18.56
C ALA A 137 -10.45 -4.31 -18.27
N GLU A 138 -10.71 -4.62 -16.99
CA GLU A 138 -11.92 -5.33 -16.57
C GLU A 138 -13.14 -4.39 -16.39
N GLY A 139 -13.00 -3.08 -16.61
CA GLY A 139 -14.07 -2.08 -16.50
C GLY A 139 -14.49 -1.76 -15.05
N TRP A 140 -13.61 -1.95 -14.09
CA TRP A 140 -13.89 -1.69 -12.69
C TRP A 140 -13.59 -0.27 -12.23
N LEU A 141 -12.97 0.55 -13.07
CA LEU A 141 -12.68 1.96 -12.80
C LEU A 141 -13.67 2.87 -13.56
N SER A 142 -13.97 4.03 -13.02
CA SER A 142 -14.73 5.09 -13.68
C SER A 142 -13.83 5.98 -14.53
N ASN A 143 -12.60 6.18 -14.07
CA ASN A 143 -11.61 7.11 -14.61
C ASN A 143 -12.05 8.61 -14.59
N GLU A 144 -13.14 8.91 -13.88
CA GLU A 144 -13.73 10.25 -13.81
C GLU A 144 -13.96 10.71 -12.35
N HIS A 145 -14.32 9.78 -11.48
CA HIS A 145 -14.76 10.11 -10.13
C HIS A 145 -13.81 9.53 -9.09
N PHE A 146 -13.05 10.40 -8.46
CA PHE A 146 -12.03 10.00 -7.49
C PHE A 146 -12.33 10.54 -6.09
N SER A 147 -11.74 9.90 -5.10
CA SER A 147 -11.66 10.39 -3.73
C SER A 147 -10.23 10.35 -3.24
N VAL A 148 -9.84 11.34 -2.44
CA VAL A 148 -8.54 11.40 -1.80
C VAL A 148 -8.68 11.41 -0.28
N ASP A 149 -7.77 10.74 0.39
CA ASP A 149 -7.63 10.82 1.84
C ASP A 149 -6.21 10.43 2.26
N GLY A 150 -5.86 10.80 3.51
CA GLY A 150 -4.58 10.50 4.13
C GLY A 150 -4.73 9.73 5.44
N THR A 151 -3.73 8.90 5.74
CA THR A 151 -3.68 8.15 6.98
C THR A 151 -2.32 8.27 7.65
N LEU A 152 -2.29 8.25 8.99
CA LEU A 152 -1.05 8.22 9.75
C LEU A 152 -0.51 6.80 9.81
N ILE A 153 0.80 6.68 9.61
CA ILE A 153 1.58 5.45 9.69
C ILE A 153 2.57 5.63 10.83
N GLN A 154 2.52 4.76 11.84
CA GLN A 154 3.48 4.81 12.94
C GLN A 154 4.84 4.32 12.46
N ALA A 155 5.89 5.10 12.74
CA ALA A 155 7.26 4.71 12.43
C ALA A 155 7.73 3.55 13.33
N TRP A 156 8.78 2.85 12.90
CA TRP A 156 9.47 1.87 13.76
C TRP A 156 10.17 2.52 14.95
N ALA A 157 10.67 3.73 14.76
CA ALA A 157 11.39 4.48 15.77
C ALA A 157 10.47 4.89 16.94
N GLY A 158 10.94 4.68 18.15
CA GLY A 158 10.26 5.11 19.38
C GLY A 158 10.71 6.50 19.85
N HIS A 159 9.96 7.12 20.77
CA HIS A 159 10.24 8.45 21.33
C HIS A 159 11.64 8.60 21.94
N LYS A 160 12.23 7.52 22.47
CA LYS A 160 13.58 7.56 23.03
C LYS A 160 14.66 7.91 22.02
N SER A 161 14.42 7.62 20.74
CA SER A 161 15.35 7.95 19.65
C SER A 161 15.26 9.41 19.20
N PHE A 162 14.25 10.16 19.65
CA PHE A 162 14.00 11.54 19.23
C PHE A 162 14.80 12.50 20.13
N VAL A 163 15.99 12.86 19.67
CA VAL A 163 16.99 13.66 20.39
C VAL A 163 17.25 14.98 19.68
N ARG A 164 17.91 15.92 20.36
CA ARG A 164 18.31 17.20 19.76
C ARG A 164 19.31 16.96 18.62
N LYS A 165 19.17 17.74 17.56
CA LYS A 165 20.09 17.67 16.40
C LYS A 165 21.51 18.12 16.73
N ASP A 166 21.66 18.99 17.74
CA ASP A 166 22.93 19.58 18.18
C ASP A 166 23.63 18.77 19.27
N ASP A 167 23.00 17.72 19.80
CA ASP A 167 23.49 16.94 20.92
C ASP A 167 24.34 15.76 20.42
N GLN A 168 25.66 15.98 20.31
CA GLN A 168 26.62 14.96 19.85
C GLN A 168 26.94 13.93 20.94
N ASP A 169 26.70 14.26 22.23
CA ASP A 169 27.14 13.42 23.37
C ASP A 169 26.05 12.54 24.00
N GLY A 170 24.82 12.59 23.52
CA GLY A 170 23.78 11.59 23.88
C GLY A 170 23.37 11.55 25.35
N ASP A 171 23.70 12.56 26.17
CA ASP A 171 23.22 12.65 27.54
C ASP A 171 21.73 13.02 27.54
N GLY A 172 20.87 12.00 27.63
CA GLY A 172 19.42 12.13 27.69
C GLY A 172 18.86 12.89 28.89
N SER A 173 19.66 13.73 29.56
CA SER A 173 19.32 14.40 30.84
C SER A 173 18.23 15.48 30.73
N ASN A 174 17.86 15.94 29.54
CA ASN A 174 16.84 16.98 29.33
C ASN A 174 15.43 16.44 29.01
N PHE A 175 14.98 15.42 29.75
CA PHE A 175 13.67 14.79 29.50
C PHE A 175 12.48 15.62 30.08
N ARG A 176 12.71 16.60 30.93
CA ARG A 176 11.66 17.34 31.61
C ARG A 176 11.62 18.82 31.20
N GLY A 177 10.51 19.24 30.60
CA GLY A 177 10.10 20.64 30.49
C GLY A 177 10.38 21.41 29.22
N GLN A 178 11.12 20.88 28.22
CA GLN A 178 11.30 21.58 26.95
C GLN A 178 10.39 21.05 25.85
N PRO A 179 9.70 21.91 25.08
CA PRO A 179 8.90 21.49 23.95
C PRO A 179 9.80 20.90 22.86
N ARG A 180 9.48 19.67 22.42
CA ARG A 180 10.19 18.99 21.34
C ARG A 180 9.49 19.31 20.01
N SER A 181 10.25 19.77 19.02
CA SER A 181 9.75 20.02 17.66
C SER A 181 10.64 19.33 16.63
N ASN A 182 10.11 19.13 15.43
CA ASN A 182 10.88 18.59 14.31
C ASN A 182 11.99 19.52 13.83
N ASP A 183 11.95 20.80 14.20
CA ASP A 183 13.00 21.79 13.87
C ASP A 183 14.25 21.55 14.70
N THR A 184 14.07 21.27 15.97
CA THR A 184 15.14 21.12 16.96
C THR A 184 15.57 19.69 17.23
N HIS A 185 14.71 18.71 16.95
CA HIS A 185 14.93 17.29 17.23
C HIS A 185 14.75 16.42 15.98
N ALA A 186 15.44 15.30 15.96
CA ALA A 186 15.27 14.24 14.94
C ALA A 186 15.43 12.87 15.59
N SER A 187 14.86 11.84 14.97
CA SER A 187 15.09 10.47 15.42
C SER A 187 16.44 9.97 14.92
N GLN A 188 17.30 9.52 15.81
CA GLN A 188 18.56 8.85 15.43
C GLN A 188 18.31 7.50 14.76
N THR A 189 17.22 6.82 15.12
CA THR A 189 16.87 5.51 14.56
C THR A 189 16.25 5.63 13.16
N ASP A 190 15.48 6.69 12.92
CA ASP A 190 14.75 6.92 11.66
C ASP A 190 14.63 8.43 11.42
N PRO A 191 15.64 9.07 10.80
CA PRO A 191 15.71 10.52 10.63
C PRO A 191 14.57 11.13 9.81
N ASP A 192 13.89 10.32 8.99
CA ASP A 192 12.74 10.76 8.17
C ASP A 192 11.43 10.79 8.97
N ALA A 193 11.35 10.02 10.07
CA ALA A 193 10.14 10.00 10.90
C ALA A 193 9.94 11.36 11.60
N ARG A 194 8.72 11.89 11.56
CA ARG A 194 8.35 13.18 12.14
C ARG A 194 7.47 13.01 13.35
N LEU A 195 7.74 13.80 14.40
CA LEU A 195 6.85 13.91 15.55
C LEU A 195 5.56 14.61 15.09
N TYR A 196 4.46 13.87 15.08
CA TYR A 196 3.19 14.38 14.57
C TYR A 196 1.99 13.84 15.35
N ARG A 197 0.95 14.68 15.45
CA ARG A 197 -0.36 14.31 16.03
C ARG A 197 -1.48 14.83 15.15
N LYS A 198 -2.55 14.07 15.01
CA LYS A 198 -3.81 14.53 14.38
C LYS A 198 -4.87 14.67 15.47
N GLY A 199 -5.38 15.88 15.65
CA GLY A 199 -6.38 16.19 16.67
C GLY A 199 -5.85 15.99 18.10
N LYS A 200 -6.62 15.27 18.93
CA LYS A 200 -6.30 15.00 20.37
C LYS A 200 -5.47 13.71 20.58
N THR A 201 -4.94 13.10 19.52
CA THR A 201 -4.13 11.87 19.65
C THR A 201 -2.75 12.15 20.26
N ALA A 202 -2.09 11.10 20.76
CA ALA A 202 -0.70 11.21 21.22
C ALA A 202 0.22 11.66 20.07
N SER A 203 1.21 12.47 20.41
CA SER A 203 2.28 12.85 19.49
C SER A 203 3.25 11.66 19.36
N GLU A 204 3.44 11.13 18.17
CA GLU A 204 4.29 9.99 17.89
C GLU A 204 5.13 10.23 16.64
N LEU A 205 6.23 9.47 16.50
CA LEU A 205 7.01 9.47 15.26
C LEU A 205 6.22 8.77 14.16
N ARG A 206 5.92 9.51 13.09
CA ARG A 206 4.98 9.08 12.06
C ARG A 206 5.43 9.47 10.66
N TYR A 207 4.85 8.79 9.70
CA TYR A 207 4.72 9.14 8.30
C TYR A 207 3.26 9.34 7.96
N MET A 208 2.98 9.88 6.78
CA MET A 208 1.64 9.93 6.19
C MET A 208 1.58 9.06 4.95
N GLY A 209 0.53 8.27 4.83
CA GLY A 209 0.18 7.57 3.60
C GLY A 209 -1.02 8.24 2.96
N HIS A 210 -0.97 8.46 1.64
CA HIS A 210 -2.00 9.12 0.86
C HIS A 210 -2.47 8.19 -0.24
N THR A 211 -3.78 8.15 -0.46
CA THR A 211 -4.36 7.36 -1.55
C THR A 211 -5.34 8.20 -2.36
N LEU A 212 -5.39 7.91 -3.66
CA LEU A 212 -6.44 8.31 -4.56
C LEU A 212 -7.22 7.04 -4.93
N ALA A 213 -8.51 7.02 -4.65
CA ALA A 213 -9.40 5.90 -4.94
C ALA A 213 -10.39 6.27 -6.02
N ASP A 214 -10.66 5.34 -6.95
CA ASP A 214 -11.78 5.45 -7.88
C ASP A 214 -13.10 5.14 -7.16
N ASN A 215 -14.11 5.99 -7.34
CA ASN A 215 -15.39 5.95 -6.62
C ASN A 215 -16.35 4.85 -7.12
N ARG A 216 -16.10 4.21 -8.27
CA ARG A 216 -16.97 3.15 -8.80
C ARG A 216 -16.96 1.94 -7.87
N ASN A 217 -15.77 1.44 -7.54
CA ASN A 217 -15.59 0.23 -6.76
C ASN A 217 -14.64 0.38 -5.56
N GLY A 218 -14.12 1.57 -5.27
CA GLY A 218 -13.20 1.84 -4.18
C GLY A 218 -11.81 1.22 -4.37
N LEU A 219 -11.38 1.02 -5.62
CA LEU A 219 -10.03 0.60 -5.96
C LEU A 219 -9.07 1.78 -5.85
N ILE A 220 -7.89 1.54 -5.30
CA ILE A 220 -6.85 2.56 -5.16
C ILE A 220 -6.12 2.70 -6.50
N VAL A 221 -6.13 3.89 -7.08
CA VAL A 221 -5.49 4.17 -8.39
C VAL A 221 -4.15 4.89 -8.26
N ASN A 222 -3.89 5.54 -7.13
CA ASN A 222 -2.58 6.11 -6.79
C ASN A 222 -2.35 6.02 -5.29
N ALA A 223 -1.12 5.75 -4.89
CA ALA A 223 -0.72 5.62 -3.49
C ALA A 223 0.70 6.09 -3.29
N ARG A 224 0.95 6.88 -2.25
CA ARG A 224 2.28 7.36 -1.88
C ARG A 224 2.38 7.67 -0.39
N ALA A 225 3.58 7.58 0.17
CA ALA A 225 3.86 8.05 1.51
C ALA A 225 4.66 9.37 1.48
N SER A 226 4.53 10.14 2.55
CA SER A 226 5.27 11.38 2.77
C SER A 226 5.75 11.50 4.22
N LEU A 227 6.59 12.50 4.46
CA LEU A 227 6.87 12.97 5.82
C LEU A 227 5.58 13.52 6.42
N ALA A 228 5.39 13.32 7.72
CA ALA A 228 4.18 13.80 8.40
C ALA A 228 4.31 15.29 8.71
N ASP A 229 3.54 16.13 8.03
CA ASP A 229 3.39 17.56 8.29
C ASP A 229 1.96 18.06 8.02
N GLY A 230 1.69 19.34 8.30
CA GLY A 230 0.34 19.93 8.15
C GLY A 230 -0.11 20.18 6.71
N HIS A 231 0.79 20.12 5.74
CA HIS A 231 0.51 20.40 4.31
C HIS A 231 0.55 19.15 3.44
N ALA A 232 1.20 18.08 3.91
CA ALA A 232 1.48 16.87 3.16
C ALA A 232 0.23 16.24 2.51
N GLU A 233 -0.92 16.25 3.20
CA GLU A 233 -2.18 15.69 2.66
C GLU A 233 -2.61 16.42 1.38
N ARG A 234 -2.59 17.76 1.36
CA ARG A 234 -3.02 18.55 0.20
C ARG A 234 -2.00 18.50 -0.94
N GLU A 235 -0.70 18.54 -0.62
CA GLU A 235 0.35 18.44 -1.64
C GLU A 235 0.34 17.06 -2.33
N ALA A 236 0.21 15.99 -1.56
CA ALA A 236 0.07 14.66 -2.11
C ALA A 236 -1.20 14.53 -2.97
N ALA A 237 -2.32 15.09 -2.52
CA ALA A 237 -3.57 15.08 -3.27
C ALA A 237 -3.46 15.81 -4.61
N LYS A 238 -2.85 17.02 -4.63
CA LYS A 238 -2.59 17.77 -5.88
C LYS A 238 -1.75 16.93 -6.86
N ALA A 239 -0.69 16.31 -6.39
CA ALA A 239 0.15 15.49 -7.24
C ALA A 239 -0.56 14.23 -7.77
N MET A 240 -1.31 13.52 -6.92
CA MET A 240 -2.03 12.31 -7.32
C MET A 240 -3.17 12.59 -8.30
N ILE A 241 -3.91 13.67 -8.11
CA ILE A 241 -4.98 14.05 -9.06
C ILE A 241 -4.41 14.56 -10.38
N HIS A 242 -3.27 15.27 -10.35
CA HIS A 242 -2.57 15.64 -11.56
C HIS A 242 -2.16 14.40 -12.38
N ASP A 243 -1.62 13.36 -11.74
CA ASP A 243 -1.30 12.10 -12.40
C ASP A 243 -2.56 11.46 -13.03
N ALA A 244 -3.71 11.51 -12.33
CA ALA A 244 -4.98 10.99 -12.85
C ALA A 244 -5.49 11.79 -14.06
N CYS A 245 -5.35 13.12 -14.07
CA CYS A 245 -5.68 13.96 -15.21
C CYS A 245 -4.80 13.64 -16.43
N GLN A 246 -3.52 13.42 -16.22
CA GLN A 246 -2.58 13.02 -17.28
C GLN A 246 -2.94 11.64 -17.88
N ALA A 247 -3.38 10.71 -17.03
CA ALA A 247 -3.78 9.36 -17.46
C ALA A 247 -5.12 9.36 -18.21
N ASN A 248 -6.00 10.35 -17.97
CA ASN A 248 -7.36 10.40 -18.51
C ASN A 248 -7.64 11.75 -19.22
N PRO A 249 -6.95 12.06 -20.33
CA PRO A 249 -7.10 13.34 -21.01
C PRO A 249 -8.52 13.54 -21.54
N GLY A 250 -9.12 14.69 -21.24
CA GLY A 250 -10.47 15.05 -21.66
C GLY A 250 -11.60 14.45 -20.83
N ALA A 251 -11.33 13.71 -19.76
CA ALA A 251 -12.35 13.24 -18.82
C ALA A 251 -12.84 14.39 -17.91
N ASN A 252 -14.13 14.37 -17.55
CA ASN A 252 -14.71 15.29 -16.58
C ASN A 252 -14.42 14.82 -15.16
N ILE A 253 -13.26 15.16 -14.63
CA ILE A 253 -12.77 14.63 -13.36
C ILE A 253 -13.39 15.35 -12.17
N THR A 254 -13.84 14.57 -11.18
CA THR A 254 -14.31 15.08 -9.88
C THR A 254 -13.47 14.50 -8.75
N LEU A 255 -13.16 15.31 -7.74
CA LEU A 255 -12.38 14.87 -6.57
C LEU A 255 -13.17 15.04 -5.28
N GLY A 256 -13.59 13.94 -4.65
CA GLY A 256 -14.16 13.88 -3.31
C GLY A 256 -13.07 13.94 -2.25
N ALA A 257 -13.21 14.83 -1.25
CA ALA A 257 -12.29 14.92 -0.12
C ALA A 257 -13.03 15.37 1.16
N ASP A 258 -12.39 15.18 2.31
CA ASP A 258 -12.94 15.62 3.59
C ASP A 258 -12.80 17.15 3.79
N LYS A 259 -13.38 17.66 4.87
CA LYS A 259 -13.34 19.10 5.20
C LYS A 259 -11.93 19.63 5.52
N GLY A 260 -10.95 18.77 5.75
CA GLY A 260 -9.55 19.15 5.94
C GLY A 260 -8.89 19.68 4.66
N TYR A 261 -9.46 19.30 3.51
CA TYR A 261 -9.02 19.76 2.20
C TYR A 261 -9.73 21.05 1.73
N ASP A 262 -10.71 21.58 2.47
CA ASP A 262 -11.39 22.83 2.15
C ASP A 262 -10.48 24.03 2.48
N ALA A 263 -9.55 24.32 1.59
CA ALA A 263 -8.64 25.47 1.62
C ALA A 263 -8.61 26.14 0.26
N ALA A 264 -8.62 27.49 0.22
CA ALA A 264 -8.72 28.26 -1.02
C ALA A 264 -7.65 27.82 -2.03
N GLU A 265 -6.39 27.76 -1.61
CA GLU A 265 -5.27 27.31 -2.44
C GLU A 265 -5.48 25.91 -3.08
N PHE A 266 -6.08 24.98 -2.32
CA PHE A 266 -6.33 23.62 -2.82
C PHE A 266 -7.48 23.61 -3.83
N ILE A 267 -8.57 24.34 -3.54
CA ILE A 267 -9.72 24.45 -4.45
C ILE A 267 -9.33 25.15 -5.76
N GLU A 268 -8.54 26.24 -5.68
CA GLU A 268 -8.00 26.95 -6.86
C GLU A 268 -7.09 26.04 -7.69
N ALA A 269 -6.23 25.24 -7.04
CA ALA A 269 -5.37 24.29 -7.73
C ALA A 269 -6.16 23.21 -8.47
N LEU A 270 -7.26 22.69 -7.89
CA LEU A 270 -8.15 21.74 -8.58
C LEU A 270 -8.83 22.37 -9.78
N GLN A 271 -9.35 23.60 -9.65
CA GLN A 271 -9.98 24.34 -10.74
C GLN A 271 -9.00 24.64 -11.88
N ALA A 272 -7.74 24.98 -11.54
CA ALA A 272 -6.69 25.18 -12.54
C ALA A 272 -6.35 23.90 -13.33
N MET A 273 -6.62 22.71 -12.77
CA MET A 273 -6.47 21.41 -13.44
C MET A 273 -7.78 20.94 -14.12
N ASP A 274 -8.83 21.77 -14.17
CA ASP A 274 -10.16 21.42 -14.68
C ASP A 274 -10.83 20.28 -13.92
N VAL A 275 -10.58 20.20 -12.60
CA VAL A 275 -11.14 19.19 -11.69
C VAL A 275 -12.23 19.80 -10.84
N LEU A 276 -13.42 19.19 -10.84
CA LEU A 276 -14.55 19.62 -9.99
C LEU A 276 -14.29 19.25 -8.51
N PRO A 277 -14.19 20.23 -7.59
CA PRO A 277 -13.85 20.00 -6.20
C PRO A 277 -15.07 19.56 -5.37
N HIS A 278 -15.37 18.28 -5.33
CA HIS A 278 -16.38 17.71 -4.44
C HIS A 278 -15.87 17.57 -3.00
N VAL A 279 -15.25 18.62 -2.48
CA VAL A 279 -14.69 18.68 -1.12
C VAL A 279 -15.78 19.00 -0.10
N ALA A 280 -15.79 18.29 1.04
CA ALA A 280 -16.75 18.59 2.10
C ALA A 280 -16.51 19.99 2.69
N GLN A 281 -17.55 20.81 2.77
CA GLN A 281 -17.44 22.17 3.26
C GLN A 281 -17.01 22.23 4.73
N ASN A 282 -16.08 23.12 5.03
CA ASN A 282 -15.70 23.47 6.40
C ASN A 282 -16.31 24.82 6.79
N THR A 283 -17.45 24.75 7.43
CA THR A 283 -18.20 25.94 7.91
C THR A 283 -17.90 26.28 9.37
N SER A 284 -16.92 25.62 10.01
CA SER A 284 -16.54 25.88 11.38
C SER A 284 -15.76 27.19 11.49
N ASN A 285 -16.46 28.28 11.89
CA ASN A 285 -15.92 29.65 12.05
C ASN A 285 -15.28 30.28 10.81
N ARG A 286 -15.61 29.80 9.61
CA ARG A 286 -15.13 30.37 8.34
C ARG A 286 -16.10 30.07 7.19
N ARG A 287 -15.95 30.84 6.11
CA ARG A 287 -16.63 30.53 4.83
C ARG A 287 -15.82 29.40 4.12
N SER A 288 -16.53 28.44 3.57
CA SER A 288 -15.95 27.40 2.71
C SER A 288 -15.40 28.02 1.41
N ALA A 289 -14.32 27.46 0.90
CA ALA A 289 -13.76 27.81 -0.41
C ALA A 289 -14.46 27.06 -1.56
N VAL A 290 -15.25 26.04 -1.26
CA VAL A 290 -15.96 25.25 -2.29
C VAL A 290 -17.10 26.09 -2.87
N PRO A 291 -17.18 26.25 -4.22
CA PRO A 291 -18.22 27.02 -4.86
C PRO A 291 -19.64 26.49 -4.57
N ASP A 292 -20.60 27.38 -4.27
CA ASP A 292 -21.99 27.00 -3.93
C ASP A 292 -22.66 26.21 -5.08
N ALA A 293 -22.35 26.54 -6.34
CA ALA A 293 -22.84 25.80 -7.52
C ALA A 293 -22.39 24.35 -7.54
N VAL A 294 -21.19 24.05 -7.08
CA VAL A 294 -20.65 22.66 -6.97
C VAL A 294 -21.44 21.93 -5.88
N VAL A 295 -21.64 22.55 -4.73
CA VAL A 295 -22.35 21.95 -3.58
C VAL A 295 -23.79 21.63 -3.91
N ALA A 296 -24.46 22.47 -4.71
CA ALA A 296 -25.83 22.26 -5.16
C ALA A 296 -26.00 21.16 -6.21
N SER A 297 -24.90 20.64 -6.76
CA SER A 297 -24.93 19.60 -7.80
C SER A 297 -25.33 18.24 -7.25
N ALA A 298 -26.06 17.44 -8.02
CA ALA A 298 -26.38 16.05 -7.67
C ALA A 298 -25.13 15.18 -7.52
N GLY A 299 -24.10 15.42 -8.32
CA GLY A 299 -22.83 14.73 -8.27
C GLY A 299 -22.08 14.92 -6.96
N TYR A 300 -22.19 16.10 -6.34
CA TYR A 300 -21.56 16.38 -5.05
C TYR A 300 -22.06 15.44 -3.94
N ALA A 301 -23.40 15.30 -3.79
CA ALA A 301 -23.99 14.41 -2.78
C ALA A 301 -23.56 12.94 -2.97
N ILE A 302 -23.51 12.49 -4.22
CA ILE A 302 -23.04 11.13 -4.57
C ILE A 302 -21.56 10.98 -4.17
N SER A 303 -20.70 11.93 -4.53
CA SER A 303 -19.27 11.91 -4.18
C SER A 303 -19.06 11.88 -2.67
N GLN A 304 -19.81 12.66 -1.88
CA GLN A 304 -19.73 12.65 -0.42
C GLN A 304 -20.11 11.30 0.20
N THR A 305 -20.99 10.55 -0.44
CA THR A 305 -21.33 9.18 -0.03
C THR A 305 -20.24 8.20 -0.44
N LYS A 306 -19.80 8.26 -1.69
CA LYS A 306 -18.83 7.32 -2.27
C LYS A 306 -17.42 7.46 -1.70
N ARG A 307 -16.99 8.68 -1.32
CA ARG A 307 -15.65 8.90 -0.76
C ARG A 307 -15.36 8.04 0.47
N LYS A 308 -16.37 7.60 1.21
CA LYS A 308 -16.21 6.70 2.36
C LYS A 308 -15.61 5.34 2.00
N LEU A 309 -15.67 4.95 0.72
CA LEU A 309 -15.04 3.71 0.24
C LEU A 309 -13.53 3.71 0.42
N ILE A 310 -12.89 4.89 0.40
CA ILE A 310 -11.43 5.00 0.59
C ILE A 310 -10.97 4.52 1.97
N GLU A 311 -11.82 4.71 3.00
CA GLU A 311 -11.56 4.27 4.37
C GLU A 311 -11.42 2.75 4.47
N GLN A 312 -12.06 1.98 3.56
CA GLN A 312 -11.96 0.52 3.53
C GLN A 312 -10.52 0.06 3.22
N GLY A 313 -9.83 0.75 2.29
CA GLY A 313 -8.42 0.48 1.97
C GLY A 313 -7.51 0.67 3.19
N PHE A 314 -7.67 1.80 3.89
CA PHE A 314 -6.89 2.08 5.10
C PHE A 314 -7.23 1.12 6.25
N GLY A 315 -8.51 0.85 6.48
CA GLY A 315 -8.97 -0.09 7.51
C GLY A 315 -8.37 -1.48 7.28
N TRP A 316 -8.47 -1.99 6.07
CA TRP A 316 -7.89 -3.28 5.69
C TRP A 316 -6.37 -3.31 5.86
N ALA A 317 -5.67 -2.30 5.35
CA ALA A 317 -4.21 -2.24 5.39
C ALA A 317 -3.64 -2.04 6.82
N LYS A 318 -4.42 -1.43 7.73
CA LYS A 318 -4.06 -1.34 9.16
C LYS A 318 -4.37 -2.61 9.95
N LEU A 319 -5.41 -3.34 9.57
CA LEU A 319 -5.86 -4.54 10.29
C LEU A 319 -5.14 -5.80 9.81
N ILE A 320 -5.15 -6.02 8.49
CA ILE A 320 -4.57 -7.20 7.83
C ILE A 320 -3.15 -6.90 7.33
N GLY A 321 -2.96 -5.73 6.71
CA GLY A 321 -1.66 -5.30 6.23
C GLY A 321 -0.70 -4.88 7.35
N SER A 322 0.35 -4.18 6.98
CA SER A 322 1.45 -3.82 7.87
C SER A 322 1.61 -2.32 8.11
N ILE A 323 0.61 -1.49 7.70
CA ILE A 323 0.76 -0.03 7.76
C ILE A 323 0.40 0.62 9.11
N ARG A 324 -0.17 -0.13 10.07
CA ARG A 324 -0.45 0.43 11.40
C ARG A 324 0.84 0.93 12.06
N GLN A 325 1.88 0.11 12.01
CA GLN A 325 3.25 0.45 12.39
C GLN A 325 4.19 -0.31 11.46
N VAL A 326 5.00 0.42 10.71
CA VAL A 326 5.96 -0.19 9.76
C VAL A 326 7.18 -0.76 10.48
N MET A 327 7.81 -1.80 9.89
CA MET A 327 9.03 -2.43 10.38
C MET A 327 10.27 -2.00 9.58
N VAL A 328 10.11 -1.00 8.73
CA VAL A 328 11.17 -0.43 7.88
C VAL A 328 11.46 1.01 8.30
N ARG A 329 12.61 1.54 7.89
CA ARG A 329 13.08 2.90 8.22
C ARG A 329 13.38 3.66 6.93
N GLY A 330 13.16 4.97 6.97
CA GLY A 330 13.36 5.87 5.85
C GLY A 330 12.16 5.91 4.91
N LEU A 331 11.88 7.10 4.37
CA LEU A 331 10.68 7.38 3.58
C LEU A 331 10.54 6.45 2.37
N ALA A 332 11.61 6.22 1.62
CA ALA A 332 11.57 5.37 0.43
C ALA A 332 11.07 3.95 0.72
N LYS A 333 11.49 3.33 1.83
CA LYS A 333 11.04 1.98 2.22
C LYS A 333 9.62 1.98 2.76
N VAL A 334 9.24 3.05 3.48
CA VAL A 334 7.87 3.21 3.99
C VAL A 334 6.90 3.41 2.84
N ASP A 335 7.28 4.19 1.84
CA ASP A 335 6.50 4.41 0.62
C ASP A 335 6.25 3.10 -0.13
N GLN A 336 7.30 2.35 -0.44
CA GLN A 336 7.19 1.05 -1.11
C GLN A 336 6.33 0.05 -0.30
N MET A 337 6.47 0.04 1.04
CA MET A 337 5.63 -0.80 1.90
C MET A 337 4.16 -0.35 1.85
N PHE A 338 3.90 0.95 1.83
CA PHE A 338 2.56 1.50 1.73
C PHE A 338 1.92 1.15 0.37
N VAL A 339 2.62 1.39 -0.72
CA VAL A 339 2.17 1.03 -2.09
C VAL A 339 1.90 -0.47 -2.22
N LEU A 340 2.77 -1.34 -1.65
CA LEU A 340 2.55 -2.78 -1.64
C LEU A 340 1.26 -3.18 -0.90
N ASN A 341 0.96 -2.52 0.20
CA ASN A 341 -0.29 -2.76 0.94
C ASN A 341 -1.52 -2.36 0.10
N MET A 342 -1.44 -1.26 -0.67
CA MET A 342 -2.52 -0.83 -1.56
C MET A 342 -2.66 -1.78 -2.76
N ALA A 343 -1.57 -2.28 -3.32
CA ALA A 343 -1.58 -3.33 -4.34
C ALA A 343 -2.28 -4.62 -3.84
N ALA A 344 -1.93 -5.06 -2.63
CA ALA A 344 -2.54 -6.22 -1.99
C ALA A 344 -4.05 -6.02 -1.72
N TYR A 345 -4.43 -4.83 -1.23
CA TYR A 345 -5.85 -4.46 -1.06
C TYR A 345 -6.61 -4.53 -2.39
N ASN A 346 -6.06 -3.94 -3.46
CA ASN A 346 -6.66 -3.99 -4.80
C ASN A 346 -6.87 -5.43 -5.27
N LEU A 347 -5.88 -6.30 -5.13
CA LEU A 347 -6.00 -7.72 -5.51
C LEU A 347 -7.13 -8.44 -4.74
N VAL A 348 -7.28 -8.18 -3.45
CA VAL A 348 -8.37 -8.72 -2.64
C VAL A 348 -9.72 -8.15 -3.09
N ARG A 349 -9.79 -6.85 -3.38
CA ARG A 349 -11.00 -6.19 -3.85
C ARG A 349 -11.43 -6.71 -5.23
N MET A 350 -10.49 -6.80 -6.17
CA MET A 350 -10.71 -7.36 -7.51
C MET A 350 -11.22 -8.81 -7.46
N ARG A 351 -10.66 -9.64 -6.58
CA ARG A 351 -11.18 -11.00 -6.34
C ARG A 351 -12.65 -10.96 -5.94
N THR A 352 -13.01 -10.08 -5.02
CA THR A 352 -14.41 -9.95 -4.55
C THR A 352 -15.34 -9.47 -5.65
N LEU A 353 -14.91 -8.49 -6.44
CA LEU A 353 -15.68 -7.97 -7.59
C LEU A 353 -15.86 -9.04 -8.66
N GLY A 354 -14.83 -9.82 -8.97
CA GLY A 354 -14.91 -10.94 -9.91
C GLY A 354 -15.90 -12.03 -9.46
N LYS A 355 -15.94 -12.33 -8.15
CA LYS A 355 -16.89 -13.28 -7.57
C LYS A 355 -18.34 -12.82 -7.71
N LEU A 356 -18.62 -11.56 -7.35
CA LEU A 356 -19.95 -10.95 -7.49
C LEU A 356 -20.42 -10.92 -8.96
N ARG A 357 -19.50 -10.68 -9.92
CA ARG A 357 -19.82 -10.69 -11.35
C ARG A 357 -20.21 -12.08 -11.84
N LEU A 358 -19.52 -13.13 -11.36
CA LEU A 358 -19.87 -14.52 -11.69
C LEU A 358 -21.23 -14.92 -11.11
N GLU A 359 -21.51 -14.56 -9.86
CA GLU A 359 -22.79 -14.82 -9.21
C GLU A 359 -23.94 -14.11 -9.93
N ALA A 360 -23.76 -12.85 -10.32
CA ALA A 360 -24.76 -12.11 -11.12
C ALA A 360 -25.03 -12.74 -12.49
N ALA A 361 -23.98 -13.22 -13.17
CA ALA A 361 -24.12 -13.90 -14.45
C ALA A 361 -24.80 -15.28 -14.38
N GLN A 362 -24.83 -15.92 -13.22
CA GLN A 362 -25.51 -17.20 -13.00
C GLN A 362 -26.99 -17.03 -12.63
N MET A 363 -27.41 -15.84 -12.19
CA MET A 363 -28.79 -15.52 -11.79
C MET A 363 -29.63 -14.84 -12.90
N GLY A 364 -29.00 -14.44 -14.00
CA GLY A 364 -29.65 -13.81 -15.17
C GLY A 364 -29.63 -14.72 -16.36
#